data_0e0a7dcd0ae53caf0c41d9b65e7efa6d
#
_entry.id   0e0a7dcd0ae53caf0c41d9b65e7efa6d
#
_cell.length_a   1.000
_cell.length_b   1.000
_cell.length_c   1.000
_cell.angle_alpha   90.00
_cell.angle_beta   90.00
_cell.angle_gamma   90.00
#
_symmetry.space_group_name_H-M   'P 1'
#
loop_
_entity.id
_entity.type
_entity.pdbx_description
1 polymer ?
#
loop_
_entity_poly.entity_id
_entity_poly.type
_entity_poly.pdbx_seq_one_letter_code
_entity_poly.pdbx_strand_id
1 'polypeptide(L)'
;DADDKIMTVARELRQSEAEKLLLDMKGHPSPARARGLAMTAVRETFEEAGIIIGGTAADAPAEIAPPSENPSLESPAAKTWRQFRAYGFAPNLAPLTFLARAITPPGRPRRFDTRFFCVEASAITKSTDHNDGELSDLVWMTLTESRELDLPPITRVILEDLAERISKRTLDDPSVPIPYYFNRHGTFRREMLHLAARSA
;
A
#
# COMPACT_ATOMS: atom_id res chain seq x y z
N ASP A 1 7.00 1.68 9.84
CA ASP A 1 7.19 1.26 11.23
C ASP A 1 8.25 0.16 11.31
N ALA A 2 8.90 -0.01 12.48
CA ALA A 2 9.89 -1.08 12.68
C ALA A 2 9.20 -2.45 12.62
N ASP A 3 8.02 -2.57 13.20
CA ASP A 3 7.24 -3.81 13.26
C ASP A 3 6.79 -4.27 11.86
N ASP A 4 6.49 -3.34 10.96
CA ASP A 4 6.13 -3.66 9.58
C ASP A 4 7.28 -4.33 8.81
N LYS A 5 8.53 -4.12 9.19
CA LYS A 5 9.71 -4.66 8.50
C LYS A 5 10.03 -6.10 8.87
N ILE A 6 9.70 -6.52 10.09
CA ILE A 6 10.06 -7.83 10.64
C ILE A 6 8.91 -8.83 10.60
N MET A 7 7.69 -8.37 10.31
CA MET A 7 6.50 -9.19 10.30
C MET A 7 6.57 -10.31 9.25
N THR A 8 6.23 -11.52 9.63
CA THR A 8 6.09 -12.64 8.70
C THR A 8 4.88 -12.47 7.79
N VAL A 9 5.03 -12.76 6.51
CA VAL A 9 3.98 -12.64 5.49
C VAL A 9 3.70 -14.00 4.84
N ALA A 10 2.48 -14.19 4.32
CA ALA A 10 2.12 -15.37 3.55
C ALA A 10 2.85 -15.40 2.20
N ARG A 11 2.94 -14.24 1.54
CA ARG A 11 3.67 -14.07 0.29
C ARG A 11 4.34 -12.70 0.23
N GLU A 12 5.58 -12.67 -0.18
CA GLU A 12 6.36 -11.44 -0.33
C GLU A 12 5.90 -10.59 -1.52
N LEU A 13 6.26 -9.31 -1.47
CA LEU A 13 6.06 -8.36 -2.55
C LEU A 13 6.80 -8.81 -3.80
N ARG A 14 6.16 -8.70 -4.96
CA ARG A 14 6.81 -8.99 -6.25
C ARG A 14 8.06 -8.13 -6.39
N GLN A 15 9.13 -8.73 -6.91
CA GLN A 15 10.42 -8.06 -7.04
C GLN A 15 10.33 -6.77 -7.87
N SER A 16 9.56 -6.78 -8.96
CA SER A 16 9.34 -5.61 -9.80
C SER A 16 8.71 -4.45 -9.02
N GLU A 17 7.75 -4.74 -8.15
CA GLU A 17 7.10 -3.71 -7.34
C GLU A 17 8.03 -3.18 -6.23
N ALA A 18 8.85 -4.06 -5.64
CA ALA A 18 9.87 -3.64 -4.69
C ALA A 18 10.91 -2.71 -5.35
N GLU A 19 11.38 -3.05 -6.54
CA GLU A 19 12.32 -2.23 -7.32
C GLU A 19 11.71 -0.86 -7.67
N LYS A 20 10.45 -0.80 -8.11
CA LYS A 20 9.72 0.45 -8.39
C LYS A 20 9.59 1.34 -7.15
N LEU A 21 9.32 0.77 -5.98
CA LEU A 21 9.21 1.51 -4.72
C LEU A 21 10.53 2.18 -4.30
N LEU A 22 11.67 1.67 -4.76
CA LEU A 22 12.99 2.24 -4.49
C LEU A 22 13.35 3.40 -5.40
N LEU A 23 12.62 3.60 -6.52
CA LEU A 23 12.89 4.67 -7.47
C LEU A 23 12.75 6.05 -6.79
N ASP A 24 13.78 6.88 -6.96
CA ASP A 24 13.88 8.23 -6.37
C ASP A 24 13.56 8.28 -4.86
N MET A 25 13.75 7.17 -4.15
CA MET A 25 13.53 7.11 -2.70
C MET A 25 14.62 7.91 -1.99
N LYS A 26 14.21 8.92 -1.22
CA LYS A 26 15.14 9.72 -0.43
C LYS A 26 15.68 8.96 0.77
N GLY A 27 16.90 9.29 1.16
CA GLY A 27 17.63 8.64 2.26
C GLY A 27 18.31 7.35 1.78
N HIS A 28 18.21 6.28 2.56
CA HIS A 28 18.84 4.99 2.24
C HIS A 28 17.80 4.01 1.66
N PRO A 29 17.64 3.91 0.33
CA PRO A 29 16.75 2.92 -0.27
C PRO A 29 17.24 1.50 0.08
N SER A 30 16.31 0.64 0.45
CA SER A 30 16.60 -0.76 0.76
C SER A 30 15.38 -1.65 0.54
N PRO A 31 15.56 -2.95 0.24
CA PRO A 31 14.46 -3.90 0.12
C PRO A 31 13.56 -3.92 1.36
N ALA A 32 14.14 -3.80 2.56
CA ALA A 32 13.38 -3.73 3.80
C ALA A 32 12.46 -2.49 3.87
N ARG A 33 12.88 -1.35 3.32
CA ARG A 33 12.01 -0.16 3.23
C ARG A 33 10.90 -0.33 2.22
N ALA A 34 11.17 -0.91 1.06
CA ALA A 34 10.13 -1.22 0.06
C ALA A 34 9.08 -2.16 0.66
N ARG A 35 9.55 -3.23 1.32
CA ARG A 35 8.67 -4.17 2.03
C ARG A 35 7.84 -3.48 3.11
N GLY A 36 8.47 -2.64 3.94
CA GLY A 36 7.77 -1.89 4.98
C GLY A 36 6.66 -1.00 4.45
N LEU A 37 6.84 -0.35 3.29
CA LEU A 37 5.79 0.45 2.64
C LEU A 37 4.59 -0.41 2.21
N ALA A 38 4.83 -1.58 1.63
CA ALA A 38 3.79 -2.51 1.24
C ALA A 38 3.04 -3.08 2.47
N MET A 39 3.78 -3.41 3.53
CA MET A 39 3.21 -3.84 4.81
C MET A 39 2.32 -2.76 5.42
N THR A 40 2.80 -1.51 5.45
CA THR A 40 2.00 -0.38 5.92
C THR A 40 0.70 -0.27 5.15
N ALA A 41 0.71 -0.41 3.81
CA ALA A 41 -0.52 -0.35 3.01
C ALA A 41 -1.53 -1.44 3.42
N VAL A 42 -1.09 -2.68 3.63
CA VAL A 42 -1.98 -3.77 4.09
C VAL A 42 -2.49 -3.50 5.50
N ARG A 43 -1.63 -3.01 6.40
CA ARG A 43 -2.00 -2.71 7.79
C ARG A 43 -3.05 -1.62 7.86
N GLU A 44 -2.83 -0.49 7.17
CA GLU A 44 -3.77 0.63 7.19
C GLU A 44 -5.10 0.29 6.49
N THR A 45 -5.07 -0.51 5.43
CA THR A 45 -6.30 -1.04 4.82
C THR A 45 -7.13 -1.87 5.82
N PHE A 46 -6.47 -2.64 6.68
CA PHE A 46 -7.17 -3.37 7.73
C PHE A 46 -7.63 -2.45 8.88
N GLU A 47 -6.79 -1.51 9.33
CA GLU A 47 -7.13 -0.56 10.40
C GLU A 47 -8.34 0.29 10.04
N GLU A 48 -8.30 0.90 8.86
CA GLU A 48 -9.31 1.87 8.45
C GLU A 48 -10.57 1.21 7.88
N ALA A 49 -10.41 0.13 7.11
CA ALA A 49 -11.50 -0.45 6.32
C ALA A 49 -11.92 -1.87 6.77
N GLY A 50 -11.24 -2.48 7.72
CA GLY A 50 -11.50 -3.86 8.14
C GLY A 50 -11.24 -4.89 7.05
N ILE A 51 -10.52 -4.53 5.99
CA ILE A 51 -10.26 -5.41 4.84
C ILE A 51 -8.95 -6.17 5.06
N ILE A 52 -9.01 -7.50 4.99
CA ILE A 52 -7.87 -8.39 5.09
C ILE A 52 -7.37 -8.78 3.69
N ILE A 53 -6.16 -8.31 3.35
CA ILE A 53 -5.38 -8.79 2.22
C ILE A 53 -4.39 -9.82 2.78
N GLY A 54 -4.80 -11.07 2.87
CA GLY A 54 -4.10 -12.11 3.60
C GLY A 54 -3.96 -13.41 2.81
N GLY A 55 -3.06 -14.26 3.27
CA GLY A 55 -2.99 -15.67 2.93
C GLY A 55 -3.23 -16.51 4.18
N THR A 56 -3.44 -17.82 4.01
CA THR A 56 -3.63 -18.72 5.15
C THR A 56 -2.39 -18.73 6.03
N ALA A 57 -2.57 -18.84 7.34
CA ALA A 57 -1.43 -18.95 8.29
C ALA A 57 -0.54 -20.18 8.02
N ALA A 58 -1.08 -21.21 7.33
CA ALA A 58 -0.31 -22.36 6.88
C ALA A 58 0.72 -22.03 5.78
N ASP A 59 0.50 -20.95 5.03
CA ASP A 59 1.43 -20.45 3.99
C ASP A 59 2.53 -19.56 4.60
N ALA A 60 2.40 -19.18 5.87
CA ALA A 60 3.38 -18.36 6.58
C ALA A 60 4.32 -19.29 7.39
N PRO A 61 5.64 -18.98 7.42
CA PRO A 61 6.55 -19.67 8.33
C PRO A 61 6.04 -19.60 9.78
N ALA A 62 6.21 -20.69 10.51
CA ALA A 62 5.63 -20.91 11.85
C ALA A 62 6.11 -19.94 12.95
N GLU A 63 7.01 -19.04 12.66
CA GLU A 63 7.55 -18.08 13.62
C GLU A 63 6.59 -16.90 13.82
N ILE A 64 5.58 -17.14 14.61
CA ILE A 64 4.80 -16.08 15.25
C ILE A 64 5.65 -15.59 16.42
N ALA A 65 6.18 -14.38 16.34
CA ALA A 65 6.74 -13.76 17.54
C ALA A 65 5.69 -13.84 18.66
N PRO A 66 6.04 -14.35 19.84
CA PRO A 66 5.08 -14.44 20.94
C PRO A 66 4.53 -13.04 21.22
N PRO A 67 3.26 -12.94 21.67
CA PRO A 67 2.71 -11.67 22.10
C PRO A 67 3.65 -11.05 23.13
N SER A 68 3.83 -9.72 23.06
CA SER A 68 4.62 -9.01 24.08
C SER A 68 4.13 -9.41 25.47
N GLU A 69 5.03 -9.84 26.35
CA GLU A 69 4.71 -10.18 27.74
C GLU A 69 4.08 -9.00 28.49
N ASN A 70 4.23 -7.79 27.94
CA ASN A 70 3.62 -6.57 28.48
C ASN A 70 2.83 -5.82 27.39
N PRO A 71 1.48 -6.01 27.31
CA PRO A 71 0.63 -5.33 26.32
C PRO A 71 0.69 -3.82 26.37
N SER A 72 1.08 -3.21 27.47
CA SER A 72 1.19 -1.75 27.62
C SER A 72 2.42 -1.16 26.90
N LEU A 73 3.37 -1.98 26.48
CA LEU A 73 4.56 -1.61 25.72
C LEU A 73 4.43 -1.93 24.22
N GLU A 74 3.30 -2.49 23.81
CA GLU A 74 3.05 -2.84 22.42
C GLU A 74 2.85 -1.58 21.56
N SER A 75 3.55 -1.49 20.42
CA SER A 75 3.32 -0.41 19.46
C SER A 75 1.92 -0.50 18.84
N PRO A 76 1.33 0.61 18.35
CA PRO A 76 0.06 0.57 17.63
C PRO A 76 0.09 -0.44 16.47
N ALA A 77 1.16 -0.46 15.68
CA ALA A 77 1.32 -1.39 14.57
C ALA A 77 1.35 -2.85 15.02
N ALA A 78 2.08 -3.18 16.11
CA ALA A 78 2.11 -4.52 16.67
C ALA A 78 0.72 -4.99 17.13
N LYS A 79 -0.04 -4.09 17.78
CA LYS A 79 -1.42 -4.34 18.18
C LYS A 79 -2.30 -4.68 16.99
N THR A 80 -2.21 -3.90 15.92
CA THR A 80 -2.97 -4.13 14.68
C THR A 80 -2.61 -5.46 14.06
N TRP A 81 -1.33 -5.79 13.96
CA TRP A 81 -0.88 -7.06 13.41
C TRP A 81 -1.34 -8.25 14.24
N ARG A 82 -1.39 -8.13 15.56
CA ARG A 82 -1.97 -9.16 16.43
C ARG A 82 -3.45 -9.35 16.15
N GLN A 83 -4.22 -8.27 15.98
CA GLN A 83 -5.63 -8.32 15.61
C GLN A 83 -5.84 -8.94 14.23
N PHE A 84 -5.04 -8.55 13.24
CA PHE A 84 -5.05 -9.13 11.89
C PHE A 84 -4.86 -10.65 11.94
N ARG A 85 -3.87 -11.10 12.68
CA ARG A 85 -3.55 -12.54 12.86
C ARG A 85 -4.61 -13.31 13.62
N ALA A 86 -5.34 -12.68 14.52
CA ALA A 86 -6.43 -13.32 15.26
C ALA A 86 -7.55 -13.84 14.33
N TYR A 87 -7.63 -13.29 13.10
CA TYR A 87 -8.51 -13.81 12.05
C TYR A 87 -7.96 -15.05 11.33
N GLY A 88 -6.79 -15.55 11.69
CA GLY A 88 -6.17 -16.74 11.09
C GLY A 88 -5.41 -16.48 9.78
N PHE A 89 -5.05 -15.23 9.50
CA PHE A 89 -4.35 -14.84 8.27
C PHE A 89 -2.98 -14.23 8.56
N ALA A 90 -2.08 -14.35 7.58
CA ALA A 90 -0.85 -13.58 7.50
C ALA A 90 -0.93 -12.60 6.33
N PRO A 91 -0.30 -11.41 6.40
CA PRO A 91 -0.32 -10.43 5.31
C PRO A 91 0.16 -11.05 3.99
N ASN A 92 -0.50 -10.71 2.88
CA ASN A 92 -0.12 -11.14 1.55
C ASN A 92 0.25 -9.90 0.72
N LEU A 93 1.53 -9.73 0.40
CA LEU A 93 2.02 -8.59 -0.36
C LEU A 93 2.06 -8.83 -1.88
N ALA A 94 1.98 -10.09 -2.30
CA ALA A 94 2.11 -10.45 -3.72
C ALA A 94 1.08 -9.79 -4.66
N PRO A 95 -0.19 -9.59 -4.27
CA PRO A 95 -1.18 -8.97 -5.15
C PRO A 95 -1.07 -7.44 -5.26
N LEU A 96 -0.27 -6.79 -4.41
CA LEU A 96 -0.13 -5.34 -4.44
C LEU A 96 0.55 -4.88 -5.72
N THR A 97 -0.05 -3.90 -6.40
CA THR A 97 0.54 -3.18 -7.52
C THR A 97 0.78 -1.74 -7.13
N PHE A 98 2.02 -1.28 -7.21
CA PHE A 98 2.37 0.12 -6.95
C PHE A 98 1.88 0.98 -8.10
N LEU A 99 0.88 1.82 -7.82
CA LEU A 99 0.16 2.58 -8.83
C LEU A 99 0.77 3.96 -9.07
N ALA A 100 1.04 4.70 -8.00
CA ALA A 100 1.51 6.09 -8.09
C ALA A 100 2.21 6.54 -6.80
N ARG A 101 3.03 7.58 -6.92
CA ARG A 101 3.64 8.29 -5.79
C ARG A 101 3.24 9.76 -5.80
N ALA A 102 2.93 10.33 -4.63
CA ALA A 102 2.66 11.74 -4.51
C ALA A 102 3.28 12.34 -3.26
N ILE A 103 3.85 13.54 -3.40
CA ILE A 103 4.37 14.32 -2.26
C ILE A 103 3.43 15.49 -2.00
N THR A 104 2.99 15.61 -0.75
CA THR A 104 2.18 16.74 -0.31
C THR A 104 2.85 18.07 -0.66
N PRO A 105 2.13 19.03 -1.26
CA PRO A 105 2.66 20.35 -1.59
C PRO A 105 3.26 21.08 -0.39
N PRO A 106 4.23 21.98 -0.60
CA PRO A 106 4.68 22.92 0.43
C PRO A 106 3.52 23.77 0.96
N GLY A 107 3.65 24.25 2.20
CA GLY A 107 2.64 25.09 2.85
C GLY A 107 1.52 24.34 3.57
N ARG A 108 1.52 23.00 3.52
CA ARG A 108 0.61 22.19 4.34
C ARG A 108 1.23 21.90 5.72
N PRO A 109 0.43 21.85 6.81
CA PRO A 109 0.93 21.58 8.18
C PRO A 109 1.68 20.25 8.30
N ARG A 110 1.24 19.25 7.57
CA ARG A 110 1.89 17.94 7.45
C ARG A 110 2.17 17.62 5.98
N ARG A 111 3.33 17.04 5.73
CA ARG A 111 3.73 16.63 4.38
C ARG A 111 4.04 15.15 4.39
N PHE A 112 3.43 14.46 3.45
CA PHE A 112 3.58 13.03 3.25
C PHE A 112 4.23 12.76 1.90
N ASP A 113 4.98 11.68 1.83
CA ASP A 113 5.49 11.06 0.62
C ASP A 113 4.74 9.74 0.46
N THR A 114 3.56 9.84 -0.13
CA THR A 114 2.56 8.77 -0.19
C THR A 114 2.81 7.85 -1.37
N ARG A 115 2.67 6.54 -1.15
CA ARG A 115 2.63 5.50 -2.18
C ARG A 115 1.22 4.96 -2.26
N PHE A 116 0.68 4.95 -3.46
CA PHE A 116 -0.65 4.43 -3.73
C PHE A 116 -0.52 3.05 -4.34
N PHE A 117 -1.22 2.10 -3.76
CA PHE A 117 -1.28 0.74 -4.25
C PHE A 117 -2.70 0.44 -4.71
N CYS A 118 -2.82 -0.48 -5.65
CA CYS A 118 -4.07 -1.12 -5.96
C CYS A 118 -3.92 -2.64 -5.83
N VAL A 119 -5.04 -3.30 -5.65
CA VAL A 119 -5.17 -4.75 -5.54
C VAL A 119 -6.51 -5.16 -6.15
N GLU A 120 -6.55 -6.29 -6.81
CA GLU A 120 -7.82 -6.84 -7.29
C GLU A 120 -8.69 -7.29 -6.10
N ALA A 121 -9.99 -7.10 -6.21
CA ALA A 121 -10.96 -7.52 -5.18
C ALA A 121 -10.86 -9.02 -4.83
N SER A 122 -10.43 -9.85 -5.78
CA SER A 122 -10.17 -11.27 -5.57
C SER A 122 -9.09 -11.59 -4.55
N ALA A 123 -8.22 -10.62 -4.24
CA ALA A 123 -7.18 -10.75 -3.22
C ALA A 123 -7.68 -10.40 -1.81
N ILE A 124 -8.90 -9.90 -1.68
CA ILE A 124 -9.54 -9.67 -0.38
C ILE A 124 -9.96 -11.03 0.18
N THR A 125 -9.30 -11.44 1.24
CA THR A 125 -9.57 -12.74 1.87
C THR A 125 -10.77 -12.66 2.80
N LYS A 126 -10.96 -11.52 3.46
CA LYS A 126 -12.05 -11.30 4.41
C LYS A 126 -12.31 -9.80 4.58
N SER A 127 -13.58 -9.44 4.72
CA SER A 127 -14.01 -8.16 5.31
C SER A 127 -14.48 -8.40 6.74
N THR A 128 -14.13 -7.52 7.65
CA THR A 128 -14.44 -7.61 9.07
C THR A 128 -15.19 -6.36 9.50
N ASP A 129 -15.79 -6.41 10.67
CA ASP A 129 -16.37 -5.21 11.32
C ASP A 129 -15.31 -4.37 12.05
N HIS A 130 -14.03 -4.77 11.93
CA HIS A 130 -12.91 -4.05 12.50
C HIS A 130 -12.63 -2.81 11.66
N ASN A 131 -12.76 -1.66 12.27
CA ASN A 131 -12.25 -0.39 11.77
C ASN A 131 -11.93 0.50 12.98
N ASP A 132 -11.08 1.48 12.82
CA ASP A 132 -10.75 2.44 13.88
C ASP A 132 -11.74 3.61 13.96
N GLY A 133 -12.78 3.59 13.12
CA GLY A 133 -13.81 4.62 13.04
C GLY A 133 -13.45 5.81 12.13
N GLU A 134 -12.32 5.77 11.44
CA GLU A 134 -11.95 6.81 10.47
C GLU A 134 -12.81 6.72 9.19
N LEU A 135 -13.18 5.48 8.78
CA LEU A 135 -14.08 5.23 7.65
C LEU A 135 -15.40 4.62 8.15
N SER A 136 -16.51 5.32 7.92
CA SER A 136 -17.84 4.89 8.39
C SER A 136 -18.56 3.98 7.40
N ASP A 137 -18.36 4.18 6.09
CA ASP A 137 -19.12 3.50 5.05
C ASP A 137 -18.20 3.06 3.90
N LEU A 138 -18.06 1.76 3.74
CA LEU A 138 -17.39 1.17 2.58
C LEU A 138 -18.42 0.85 1.52
N VAL A 139 -18.25 1.44 0.33
CA VAL A 139 -19.12 1.18 -0.80
C VAL A 139 -18.30 0.76 -2.02
N TRP A 140 -18.83 -0.21 -2.76
CA TRP A 140 -18.32 -0.57 -4.07
C TRP A 140 -18.91 0.38 -5.10
N MET A 141 -18.07 0.99 -5.91
CA MET A 141 -18.50 1.89 -6.97
C MET A 141 -17.65 1.72 -8.23
N THR A 142 -18.18 2.12 -9.34
CA THR A 142 -17.44 2.18 -10.59
C THR A 142 -16.51 3.40 -10.60
N LEU A 143 -15.47 3.37 -11.45
CA LEU A 143 -14.62 4.55 -11.68
C LEU A 143 -15.42 5.74 -12.23
N THR A 144 -16.52 5.50 -12.93
CA THR A 144 -17.41 6.56 -13.41
C THR A 144 -18.13 7.23 -12.24
N GLU A 145 -18.70 6.46 -11.32
CA GLU A 145 -19.37 6.99 -10.13
C GLU A 145 -18.38 7.72 -9.21
N SER A 146 -17.15 7.23 -9.10
CA SER A 146 -16.12 7.89 -8.26
C SER A 146 -15.76 9.31 -8.71
N ARG A 147 -16.00 9.66 -9.99
CA ARG A 147 -15.79 11.01 -10.52
C ARG A 147 -16.76 12.04 -9.97
N GLU A 148 -17.95 11.59 -9.53
CA GLU A 148 -18.98 12.46 -8.96
C GLU A 148 -18.72 12.78 -7.47
N LEU A 149 -17.79 12.09 -6.83
CA LEU A 149 -17.47 12.33 -5.43
C LEU A 149 -16.57 13.57 -5.25
N ASP A 150 -16.70 14.22 -4.11
CA ASP A 150 -15.79 15.28 -3.70
C ASP A 150 -14.49 14.72 -3.13
N LEU A 151 -13.64 14.24 -4.02
CA LEU A 151 -12.35 13.64 -3.68
C LEU A 151 -11.22 14.68 -3.70
N PRO A 152 -10.19 14.49 -2.88
CA PRO A 152 -8.96 15.27 -2.98
C PRO A 152 -8.42 15.26 -4.43
N PRO A 153 -7.90 16.38 -4.94
CA PRO A 153 -7.43 16.47 -6.34
C PRO A 153 -6.43 15.38 -6.72
N ILE A 154 -5.53 15.02 -5.81
CA ILE A 154 -4.55 13.96 -6.08
C ILE A 154 -5.21 12.58 -6.21
N THR A 155 -6.23 12.29 -5.41
CA THR A 155 -6.98 11.03 -5.49
C THR A 155 -7.68 10.90 -6.83
N ARG A 156 -8.31 11.98 -7.34
CA ARG A 156 -8.93 12.00 -8.67
C ARG A 156 -7.93 11.67 -9.77
N VAL A 157 -6.76 12.31 -9.75
CA VAL A 157 -5.71 12.06 -10.76
C VAL A 157 -5.23 10.62 -10.72
N ILE A 158 -5.05 10.04 -9.54
CA ILE A 158 -4.60 8.65 -9.39
C ILE A 158 -5.68 7.65 -9.84
N LEU A 159 -6.96 7.95 -9.62
CA LEU A 159 -8.05 7.12 -10.14
C LEU A 159 -8.11 7.16 -11.68
N GLU A 160 -7.77 8.28 -12.32
CA GLU A 160 -7.64 8.33 -13.78
C GLU A 160 -6.42 7.52 -14.28
N ASP A 161 -5.27 7.58 -13.59
CA ASP A 161 -4.13 6.69 -13.89
C ASP A 161 -4.52 5.21 -13.76
N LEU A 162 -5.30 4.86 -12.74
CA LEU A 162 -5.82 3.50 -12.57
C LEU A 162 -6.76 3.11 -13.71
N ALA A 163 -7.71 3.99 -14.06
CA ALA A 163 -8.63 3.76 -15.18
C ALA A 163 -7.89 3.52 -16.50
N GLU A 164 -6.85 4.31 -16.77
CA GLU A 164 -5.99 4.14 -17.95
C GLU A 164 -5.29 2.78 -17.94
N ARG A 165 -4.70 2.38 -16.82
CA ARG A 165 -4.00 1.09 -16.68
C ARG A 165 -4.94 -0.10 -16.82
N ILE A 166 -6.17 -0.01 -16.29
CA ILE A 166 -7.19 -1.04 -16.45
C ILE A 166 -7.59 -1.14 -17.93
N SER A 167 -7.88 -0.02 -18.59
CA SER A 167 -8.30 -0.01 -19.99
C SER A 167 -7.24 -0.58 -20.93
N LYS A 168 -5.96 -0.33 -20.63
CA LYS A 168 -4.81 -0.85 -21.37
C LYS A 168 -4.39 -2.25 -20.95
N ARG A 169 -4.99 -2.84 -19.91
CA ARG A 169 -4.61 -4.13 -19.31
C ARG A 169 -3.14 -4.20 -18.91
N THR A 170 -2.65 -3.15 -18.26
CA THR A 170 -1.23 -3.02 -17.89
C THR A 170 -0.98 -3.01 -16.38
N LEU A 171 -1.95 -3.42 -15.57
CA LEU A 171 -1.78 -3.45 -14.10
C LEU A 171 -0.63 -4.37 -13.68
N ASP A 172 -0.49 -5.52 -14.33
CA ASP A 172 0.55 -6.51 -14.05
C ASP A 172 1.81 -6.35 -14.90
N ASP A 173 1.88 -5.35 -15.77
CA ASP A 173 3.04 -5.10 -16.60
C ASP A 173 4.14 -4.39 -15.78
N PRO A 174 5.27 -5.07 -15.49
CA PRO A 174 6.35 -4.47 -14.72
C PRO A 174 7.07 -3.34 -15.45
N SER A 175 6.97 -3.26 -16.78
CA SER A 175 7.63 -2.23 -17.58
C SER A 175 6.94 -0.88 -17.51
N VAL A 176 5.68 -0.84 -17.07
CA VAL A 176 4.92 0.41 -16.97
C VAL A 176 5.54 1.32 -15.90
N PRO A 177 5.93 2.55 -16.27
CA PRO A 177 6.50 3.49 -15.32
C PRO A 177 5.48 3.97 -14.31
N ILE A 178 5.97 4.44 -13.17
CA ILE A 178 5.14 4.94 -12.07
C ILE A 178 5.01 6.45 -12.15
N PRO A 179 3.78 7.01 -12.23
CA PRO A 179 3.57 8.44 -12.15
C PRO A 179 3.94 8.96 -10.76
N TYR A 180 4.70 10.04 -10.75
CA TYR A 180 5.20 10.72 -9.56
C TYR A 180 4.73 12.16 -9.56
N TYR A 181 3.93 12.52 -8.56
CA TYR A 181 3.30 13.81 -8.41
C TYR A 181 3.95 14.62 -7.29
N PHE A 182 4.38 15.82 -7.58
CA PHE A 182 4.99 16.70 -6.59
C PHE A 182 4.88 18.18 -7.01
N ASN A 183 5.23 19.07 -6.09
CA ASN A 183 5.35 20.50 -6.38
C ASN A 183 6.83 20.91 -6.42
N ARG A 184 7.22 21.61 -7.48
CA ARG A 184 8.53 22.25 -7.60
C ARG A 184 8.34 23.72 -7.95
N HIS A 185 8.90 24.61 -7.12
CA HIS A 185 8.78 26.07 -7.30
C HIS A 185 7.32 26.56 -7.49
N GLY A 186 6.40 26.05 -6.66
CA GLY A 186 4.98 26.41 -6.72
C GLY A 186 4.18 25.78 -7.85
N THR A 187 4.82 25.02 -8.73
CA THR A 187 4.17 24.36 -9.87
C THR A 187 3.98 22.88 -9.60
N PHE A 188 2.76 22.38 -9.83
CA PHE A 188 2.46 20.95 -9.81
C PHE A 188 3.13 20.25 -10.98
N ARG A 189 3.79 19.14 -10.73
CA ARG A 189 4.54 18.33 -11.69
C ARG A 189 4.08 16.91 -11.67
N ARG A 190 4.10 16.27 -12.84
CA ARG A 190 4.00 14.84 -13.05
C ARG A 190 5.25 14.37 -13.77
N GLU A 191 6.00 13.49 -13.17
CA GLU A 191 7.14 12.81 -13.79
C GLU A 191 6.86 11.30 -13.80
N MET A 192 7.53 10.58 -14.70
CA MET A 192 7.39 9.13 -14.79
C MET A 192 8.68 8.48 -14.28
N LEU A 193 8.56 7.62 -13.28
CA LEU A 193 9.67 6.85 -12.73
C LEU A 193 9.79 5.54 -13.49
N HIS A 194 10.94 5.32 -14.13
CA HIS A 194 11.21 4.15 -14.95
C HIS A 194 12.18 3.21 -14.24
N LEU A 195 11.93 1.90 -14.29
CA LEU A 195 12.97 0.93 -13.99
C LEU A 195 14.07 1.03 -15.07
N ALA A 196 15.32 0.96 -14.63
CA ALA A 196 16.42 0.85 -15.58
C ALA A 196 16.25 -0.43 -16.41
N ALA A 197 16.48 -0.31 -17.72
CA ALA A 197 16.50 -1.49 -18.56
C ALA A 197 17.56 -2.47 -18.01
N ARG A 198 17.16 -3.70 -17.72
CA ARG A 198 18.12 -4.73 -17.36
C ARG A 198 18.95 -5.01 -18.59
N SER A 199 20.24 -4.72 -18.51
CA SER A 199 21.19 -5.20 -19.52
C SER A 199 21.13 -6.73 -19.51
N ALA A 200 20.79 -7.29 -20.68
CA ALA A 200 20.74 -8.73 -20.90
C ALA A 200 22.14 -9.34 -20.82
#